data_ec004a92c53448592d7f701a980e47cd
#
_entry.id   ec004a92c53448592d7f701a980e47cd
#
_cell.length_a   1.000
_cell.length_b   1.000
_cell.length_c   1.000
_cell.angle_alpha   90.00
_cell.angle_beta   90.00
_cell.angle_gamma   90.00
#
_symmetry.space_group_name_H-M   'P 1'
#
loop_
_entity.id
_entity.type
_entity.pdbx_description
1 polymer ?
#
loop_
_entity_poly.entity_id
_entity_poly.type
_entity_poly.pdbx_seq_one_letter_code
_entity_poly.pdbx_strand_id
1 'polypeptide(L)'
;METTEKKKITLRSLWRLCPARHAVLLISLAWLAAYFLLRENRAVMNFLCKALVRPWHAFAGRLFSAVPFSVTEWVILSLAALGVVLLVLLIVRLIRRRWAKAYRTGMTILSVSAAMFALFCLWWGVLYYSDSFIEQAGLERRDISVQELETVTRYFAEQGSSA
;
A
#
# COMPACT_ATOMS: atom_id res chain seq x y z
N MET A 1 -42.16 18.70 29.29
CA MET A 1 -42.26 17.60 28.31
C MET A 1 -41.51 18.06 27.05
N GLU A 2 -40.20 17.86 27.04
CA GLU A 2 -39.28 18.43 26.08
C GLU A 2 -39.08 17.41 24.96
N THR A 3 -39.73 17.64 23.84
CA THR A 3 -39.62 16.80 22.64
C THR A 3 -38.22 16.98 22.09
N THR A 4 -37.32 16.03 22.37
CA THR A 4 -36.01 15.91 21.81
C THR A 4 -36.14 15.69 20.30
N GLU A 5 -36.08 16.76 19.53
CA GLU A 5 -36.06 16.74 18.07
C GLU A 5 -34.87 15.88 17.61
N LYS A 6 -35.12 14.68 17.17
CA LYS A 6 -34.15 13.79 16.54
C LYS A 6 -33.62 14.46 15.28
N LYS A 7 -32.58 15.26 15.42
CA LYS A 7 -31.88 15.91 14.32
C LYS A 7 -31.52 14.85 13.28
N LYS A 8 -32.26 14.80 12.18
CA LYS A 8 -32.02 13.90 11.05
C LYS A 8 -30.58 14.10 10.59
N ILE A 9 -29.74 13.07 10.80
CA ILE A 9 -28.34 13.07 10.32
C ILE A 9 -28.41 12.98 8.79
N THR A 10 -28.18 14.10 8.14
CA THR A 10 -28.17 14.17 6.67
C THR A 10 -26.74 13.86 6.18
N LEU A 11 -26.60 13.17 5.05
CA LEU A 11 -25.31 12.90 4.40
C LEU A 11 -24.43 14.15 4.31
N ARG A 12 -25.04 15.30 4.03
CA ARG A 12 -24.37 16.60 3.97
C ARG A 12 -23.76 17.04 5.31
N SER A 13 -24.38 16.67 6.44
CA SER A 13 -23.86 16.99 7.78
C SER A 13 -22.66 16.09 8.15
N LEU A 14 -22.69 14.83 7.72
CA LEU A 14 -21.57 13.90 7.89
C LEU A 14 -20.34 14.31 7.07
N TRP A 15 -20.55 14.73 5.83
CA TRP A 15 -19.47 15.23 4.96
C TRP A 15 -18.74 16.43 5.60
N ARG A 16 -19.49 17.39 6.17
CA ARG A 16 -18.92 18.56 6.84
C ARG A 16 -18.10 18.23 8.09
N LEU A 17 -18.29 17.06 8.70
CA LEU A 17 -17.55 16.66 9.89
C LEU A 17 -16.06 16.35 9.62
N CYS A 18 -15.73 15.84 8.43
CA CYS A 18 -14.35 15.44 8.07
C CYS A 18 -14.14 15.39 6.54
N PRO A 19 -14.21 16.54 5.84
CA PRO A 19 -14.19 16.59 4.37
C PRO A 19 -12.90 15.99 3.79
N ALA A 20 -11.74 16.29 4.37
CA ALA A 20 -10.45 15.79 3.89
C ALA A 20 -10.37 14.24 3.93
N ARG A 21 -10.94 13.61 4.95
CA ARG A 21 -10.93 12.14 5.07
C ARG A 21 -11.82 11.47 4.03
N HIS A 22 -12.97 12.07 3.75
CA HIS A 22 -13.84 11.61 2.66
C HIS A 22 -13.16 11.78 1.30
N ALA A 23 -12.47 12.91 1.08
CA ALA A 23 -11.72 13.13 -0.15
C ALA A 23 -10.61 12.08 -0.33
N VAL A 24 -9.80 11.82 0.70
CA VAL A 24 -8.76 10.77 0.66
C VAL A 24 -9.38 9.41 0.37
N LEU A 25 -10.49 9.06 1.03
CA LEU A 25 -11.18 7.79 0.79
C LEU A 25 -11.66 7.68 -0.66
N LEU A 26 -12.31 8.70 -1.18
CA LEU A 26 -12.82 8.69 -2.56
C LEU A 26 -11.69 8.62 -3.59
N ILE A 27 -10.61 9.37 -3.40
CA ILE A 27 -9.43 9.32 -4.28
C ILE A 27 -8.82 7.92 -4.25
N SER A 28 -8.67 7.32 -3.05
CA SER A 28 -8.13 5.97 -2.92
C SER A 28 -9.03 4.92 -3.59
N LEU A 29 -10.35 5.03 -3.42
CA LEU A 29 -11.30 4.13 -4.06
C LEU A 29 -11.32 4.30 -5.58
N ALA A 30 -11.27 5.53 -6.08
CA ALA A 30 -11.19 5.81 -7.52
C ALA A 30 -9.90 5.24 -8.13
N TRP A 31 -8.77 5.39 -7.43
CA TRP A 31 -7.51 4.78 -7.83
C TRP A 31 -7.60 3.24 -7.85
N LEU A 32 -8.12 2.62 -6.79
CA LEU A 32 -8.31 1.17 -6.73
C LEU A 32 -9.21 0.68 -7.86
N ALA A 33 -10.33 1.36 -8.13
CA ALA A 33 -11.21 1.02 -9.24
C ALA A 33 -10.46 1.08 -10.58
N ALA A 34 -9.72 2.17 -10.83
CA ALA A 34 -8.91 2.32 -12.05
C ALA A 34 -7.84 1.21 -12.15
N TYR A 35 -7.15 0.91 -11.04
CA TYR A 35 -6.15 -0.15 -11.00
C TYR A 35 -6.77 -1.53 -11.34
N PHE A 36 -7.89 -1.92 -10.71
CA PHE A 36 -8.52 -3.21 -10.97
C PHE A 36 -9.09 -3.35 -12.39
N LEU A 37 -9.55 -2.24 -12.98
CA LEU A 37 -10.02 -2.22 -14.36
C LEU A 37 -8.88 -2.30 -15.39
N LEU A 38 -7.73 -1.69 -15.08
CA LEU A 38 -6.62 -1.52 -16.03
C LEU A 38 -5.47 -2.52 -15.81
N ARG A 39 -5.47 -3.28 -14.71
CA ARG A 39 -4.34 -4.15 -14.34
C ARG A 39 -3.97 -5.19 -15.40
N GLU A 40 -4.92 -5.64 -16.20
CA GLU A 40 -4.68 -6.62 -17.26
C GLU A 40 -4.11 -5.97 -18.54
N ASN A 41 -4.15 -4.64 -18.63
CA ASN A 41 -3.56 -3.91 -19.73
C ASN A 41 -2.05 -3.70 -19.50
N ARG A 42 -1.23 -4.57 -20.09
CA ARG A 42 0.23 -4.55 -19.97
C ARG A 42 0.85 -3.21 -20.35
N ALA A 43 0.32 -2.53 -21.37
CA ALA A 43 0.86 -1.24 -21.82
C ALA A 43 0.73 -0.17 -20.72
N VAL A 44 -0.42 -0.11 -20.04
CA VAL A 44 -0.66 0.81 -18.93
C VAL A 44 0.22 0.46 -17.73
N MET A 45 0.32 -0.83 -17.38
CA MET A 45 1.15 -1.28 -16.25
C MET A 45 2.63 -1.03 -16.51
N ASN A 46 3.12 -1.28 -17.73
CA ASN A 46 4.49 -0.97 -18.11
C ASN A 46 4.79 0.53 -18.07
N PHE A 47 3.85 1.36 -18.51
CA PHE A 47 3.99 2.82 -18.41
C PHE A 47 4.09 3.26 -16.93
N LEU A 48 3.18 2.80 -16.07
CA LEU A 48 3.20 3.12 -14.64
C LEU A 48 4.48 2.60 -13.96
N CYS A 49 4.91 1.40 -14.32
CA CYS A 49 6.15 0.83 -13.79
C CYS A 49 7.37 1.70 -14.14
N LYS A 50 7.50 2.10 -15.41
CA LYS A 50 8.63 2.91 -15.89
C LYS A 50 8.58 4.36 -15.38
N ALA A 51 7.39 4.98 -15.37
CA ALA A 51 7.23 6.39 -15.04
C ALA A 51 7.21 6.68 -13.53
N LEU A 52 6.67 5.77 -12.71
CA LEU A 52 6.44 6.01 -11.28
C LEU A 52 7.21 5.01 -10.39
N VAL A 53 7.00 3.70 -10.62
CA VAL A 53 7.46 2.70 -9.67
C VAL A 53 8.98 2.59 -9.63
N ARG A 54 9.63 2.48 -10.78
CA ARG A 54 11.09 2.36 -10.88
C ARG A 54 11.86 3.58 -10.34
N PRO A 55 11.53 4.83 -10.74
CA PRO A 55 12.20 6.01 -10.19
C PRO A 55 12.05 6.09 -8.67
N TRP A 56 10.86 5.75 -8.15
CA TRP A 56 10.62 5.73 -6.72
C TRP A 56 11.46 4.68 -6.01
N HIS A 57 11.50 3.44 -6.51
CA HIS A 57 12.31 2.37 -5.92
C HIS A 57 13.81 2.71 -5.94
N ALA A 58 14.29 3.30 -7.03
CA ALA A 58 15.69 3.75 -7.12
C ALA A 58 15.99 4.87 -6.11
N PHE A 59 15.09 5.84 -5.96
CA PHE A 59 15.23 6.91 -4.97
C PHE A 59 15.16 6.35 -3.53
N ALA A 60 14.15 5.57 -3.23
CA ALA A 60 13.98 4.96 -1.91
C ALA A 60 15.14 4.04 -1.55
N GLY A 61 15.64 3.24 -2.50
CA GLY A 61 16.80 2.38 -2.31
C GLY A 61 18.04 3.18 -1.92
N ARG A 62 18.33 4.29 -2.62
CA ARG A 62 19.46 5.17 -2.28
C ARG A 62 19.31 5.83 -0.91
N LEU A 63 18.10 6.28 -0.58
CA LEU A 63 17.81 6.93 0.70
C LEU A 63 17.95 5.95 1.86
N PHE A 64 17.42 4.74 1.72
CA PHE A 64 17.40 3.75 2.79
C PHE A 64 18.69 2.95 2.92
N SER A 65 19.52 2.86 1.87
CA SER A 65 20.86 2.24 1.95
C SER A 65 21.82 3.01 2.87
N ALA A 66 21.58 4.30 3.09
CA ALA A 66 22.38 5.11 4.02
C ALA A 66 22.07 4.84 5.50
N VAL A 67 21.01 4.08 5.81
CA VAL A 67 20.54 3.83 7.18
C VAL A 67 20.96 2.43 7.63
N PRO A 68 21.65 2.27 8.77
CA PRO A 68 22.19 0.98 9.22
C PRO A 68 21.14 0.02 9.82
N PHE A 69 19.84 0.38 9.79
CA PHE A 69 18.76 -0.44 10.31
C PHE A 69 17.61 -0.57 9.30
N SER A 70 16.79 -1.61 9.48
CA SER A 70 15.65 -1.87 8.62
C SER A 70 14.54 -0.83 8.81
N VAL A 71 14.51 0.17 7.92
CA VAL A 71 13.45 1.21 7.92
C VAL A 71 12.05 0.58 7.78
N THR A 72 11.95 -0.49 7.01
CA THR A 72 10.68 -1.19 6.78
C THR A 72 10.09 -1.74 8.07
N GLU A 73 10.90 -2.33 8.96
CA GLU A 73 10.45 -2.86 10.24
C GLU A 73 9.89 -1.75 11.13
N TRP A 74 10.59 -0.61 11.22
CA TRP A 74 10.12 0.53 11.99
C TRP A 74 8.83 1.13 11.45
N VAL A 75 8.68 1.19 10.13
CA VAL A 75 7.44 1.64 9.49
C VAL A 75 6.29 0.69 9.82
N ILE A 76 6.49 -0.62 9.71
CA ILE A 76 5.45 -1.62 10.03
C ILE A 76 5.05 -1.53 11.51
N LEU A 77 6.02 -1.48 12.42
CA LEU A 77 5.76 -1.36 13.85
C LEU A 77 5.01 -0.06 14.19
N SER A 78 5.40 1.05 13.58
CA SER A 78 4.74 2.35 13.80
C SER A 78 3.30 2.34 13.28
N LEU A 79 3.05 1.75 12.12
CA LEU A 79 1.71 1.60 11.56
C LEU A 79 0.84 0.66 12.40
N ALA A 80 1.40 -0.44 12.89
CA ALA A 80 0.69 -1.36 13.79
C ALA A 80 0.31 -0.66 15.11
N ALA A 81 1.26 0.04 15.72
CA ALA A 81 1.01 0.81 16.94
C ALA A 81 -0.07 1.89 16.73
N LEU A 82 0.01 2.65 15.63
CA LEU A 82 -1.00 3.64 15.25
C LEU A 82 -2.38 2.98 15.06
N GLY A 83 -2.43 1.83 14.40
CA GLY A 83 -3.67 1.06 14.20
C GLY A 83 -4.31 0.66 15.53
N VAL A 84 -3.52 0.13 16.46
CA VAL A 84 -3.98 -0.22 17.82
C VAL A 84 -4.52 1.01 18.55
N VAL A 85 -3.78 2.12 18.55
CA VAL A 85 -4.21 3.37 19.19
C VAL A 85 -5.53 3.88 18.61
N LEU A 86 -5.67 3.90 17.30
CA LEU A 86 -6.89 4.33 16.63
C LEU A 86 -8.08 3.42 16.95
N LEU A 87 -7.85 2.11 17.04
CA LEU A 87 -8.88 1.13 17.40
C LEU A 87 -9.34 1.33 18.85
N VAL A 88 -8.41 1.46 19.80
CA VAL A 88 -8.71 1.73 21.21
C VAL A 88 -9.48 3.05 21.33
N LEU A 89 -9.05 4.10 20.65
CA LEU A 89 -9.75 5.39 20.66
C LEU A 89 -11.17 5.27 20.08
N LEU A 90 -11.36 4.46 19.05
CA LEU A 90 -12.68 4.22 18.49
C LEU A 90 -13.60 3.54 19.52
N ILE A 91 -13.13 2.46 20.15
CA ILE A 91 -13.88 1.70 21.18
C ILE A 91 -14.23 2.63 22.35
N VAL A 92 -13.27 3.37 22.91
CA VAL A 92 -13.52 4.29 24.01
C VAL A 92 -14.54 5.38 23.65
N ARG A 93 -14.49 5.90 22.42
CA ARG A 93 -15.44 6.92 21.94
C ARG A 93 -16.84 6.35 21.75
N LEU A 94 -16.97 5.09 21.32
CA LEU A 94 -18.24 4.37 21.22
C LEU A 94 -18.86 4.12 22.60
N ILE A 95 -18.07 3.59 23.54
CA ILE A 95 -18.52 3.35 24.94
C ILE A 95 -18.99 4.64 25.58
N ARG A 96 -18.22 5.73 25.40
CA ARG A 96 -18.59 7.07 25.91
C ARG A 96 -19.68 7.76 25.12
N ARG A 97 -20.35 7.08 24.17
CA ARG A 97 -21.43 7.60 23.31
C ARG A 97 -21.08 8.92 22.61
N ARG A 98 -19.80 9.16 22.30
CA ARG A 98 -19.34 10.36 21.58
C ARG A 98 -19.38 10.15 20.07
N TRP A 99 -20.57 9.96 19.52
CA TRP A 99 -20.83 9.53 18.14
C TRP A 99 -20.06 10.32 17.08
N ALA A 100 -20.05 11.64 17.16
CA ALA A 100 -19.33 12.49 16.20
C ALA A 100 -17.82 12.25 16.22
N LYS A 101 -17.24 12.05 17.41
CA LYS A 101 -15.79 11.72 17.54
C LYS A 101 -15.50 10.29 17.11
N ALA A 102 -16.39 9.35 17.41
CA ALA A 102 -16.28 7.96 16.95
C ALA A 102 -16.33 7.90 15.42
N TYR A 103 -17.29 8.58 14.79
CA TYR A 103 -17.38 8.68 13.34
C TYR A 103 -16.08 9.22 12.70
N ARG A 104 -15.53 10.33 13.25
CA ARG A 104 -14.25 10.89 12.75
C ARG A 104 -13.11 9.88 12.85
N THR A 105 -13.04 9.07 13.92
CA THR A 105 -11.99 8.06 14.07
C THR A 105 -12.21 6.90 13.11
N GLY A 106 -13.44 6.41 12.98
CA GLY A 106 -13.78 5.37 12.00
C GLY A 106 -13.44 5.78 10.57
N MET A 107 -13.79 7.03 10.19
CA MET A 107 -13.41 7.58 8.90
C MET A 107 -11.89 7.72 8.72
N THR A 108 -11.14 8.01 9.80
CA THR A 108 -9.67 8.00 9.72
C THR A 108 -9.13 6.61 9.44
N ILE A 109 -9.60 5.61 10.20
CA ILE A 109 -9.18 4.22 9.99
C ILE A 109 -9.49 3.80 8.54
N LEU A 110 -10.71 4.02 8.09
CA LEU A 110 -11.15 3.63 6.76
C LEU A 110 -10.35 4.32 5.64
N SER A 111 -10.14 5.64 5.74
CA SER A 111 -9.40 6.40 4.73
C SER A 111 -7.91 6.05 4.71
N VAL A 112 -7.30 5.84 5.88
CA VAL A 112 -5.88 5.43 5.96
C VAL A 112 -5.72 4.02 5.41
N SER A 113 -6.58 3.07 5.79
CA SER A 113 -6.50 1.69 5.27
C SER A 113 -6.70 1.64 3.75
N ALA A 114 -7.67 2.40 3.21
CA ALA A 114 -7.87 2.49 1.77
C ALA A 114 -6.67 3.13 1.05
N ALA A 115 -6.08 4.19 1.61
CA ALA A 115 -4.90 4.83 1.05
C ALA A 115 -3.67 3.89 1.08
N MET A 116 -3.46 3.18 2.18
CA MET A 116 -2.38 2.20 2.29
C MET A 116 -2.53 1.07 1.27
N PHE A 117 -3.74 0.55 1.09
CA PHE A 117 -3.99 -0.48 0.09
C PHE A 117 -3.84 0.06 -1.34
N ALA A 118 -4.26 1.28 -1.61
CA ALA A 118 -4.06 1.96 -2.89
C ALA A 118 -2.56 2.14 -3.21
N LEU A 119 -1.76 2.55 -2.22
CA LEU A 119 -0.30 2.65 -2.33
C LEU A 119 0.35 1.28 -2.54
N PHE A 120 -0.11 0.25 -1.83
CA PHE A 120 0.36 -1.11 -2.04
C PHE A 120 0.10 -1.59 -3.48
N CYS A 121 -1.10 -1.37 -4.00
CA CYS A 121 -1.42 -1.69 -5.40
C CYS A 121 -0.55 -0.89 -6.38
N LEU A 122 -0.22 0.37 -6.08
CA LEU A 122 0.65 1.19 -6.92
C LEU A 122 2.10 0.67 -6.92
N TRP A 123 2.67 0.40 -5.73
CA TRP A 123 4.10 0.08 -5.62
C TRP A 123 4.42 -1.38 -5.88
N TRP A 124 3.54 -2.30 -5.48
CA TRP A 124 3.72 -3.75 -5.68
C TRP A 124 2.83 -4.31 -6.77
N GLY A 125 1.54 -3.96 -6.76
CA GLY A 125 0.57 -4.49 -7.70
C GLY A 125 0.94 -4.24 -9.16
N VAL A 126 1.42 -3.03 -9.46
CA VAL A 126 1.86 -2.66 -10.83
C VAL A 126 3.00 -3.56 -11.32
N LEU A 127 3.93 -3.96 -10.45
CA LEU A 127 5.04 -4.84 -10.81
C LEU A 127 4.58 -6.23 -11.22
N TYR A 128 3.52 -6.76 -10.59
CA TYR A 128 2.97 -8.07 -10.91
C TYR A 128 2.35 -8.14 -12.32
N TYR A 129 1.82 -7.03 -12.79
CA TYR A 129 1.12 -6.95 -14.09
C TYR A 129 1.97 -6.28 -15.18
N SER A 130 3.19 -5.82 -14.86
CA SER A 130 4.16 -5.34 -15.83
C SER A 130 4.98 -6.50 -16.41
N ASP A 131 5.68 -6.25 -17.51
CA ASP A 131 6.56 -7.23 -18.13
C ASP A 131 7.63 -7.70 -17.14
N SER A 132 7.94 -8.98 -17.19
CA SER A 132 8.98 -9.60 -16.36
C SER A 132 10.36 -9.02 -16.68
N PHE A 133 11.33 -9.17 -15.78
CA PHE A 133 12.71 -8.76 -16.02
C PHE A 133 13.28 -9.40 -17.29
N ILE A 134 12.97 -10.67 -17.54
CA ILE A 134 13.42 -11.43 -18.72
C ILE A 134 12.89 -10.79 -20.00
N GLU A 135 11.60 -10.48 -20.05
CA GLU A 135 10.97 -9.82 -21.20
C GLU A 135 11.53 -8.42 -21.44
N GLN A 136 11.79 -7.68 -20.37
CA GLN A 136 12.33 -6.31 -20.46
C GLN A 136 13.82 -6.27 -20.84
N ALA A 137 14.58 -7.30 -20.46
CA ALA A 137 15.99 -7.44 -20.81
C ALA A 137 16.20 -8.08 -22.19
N GLY A 138 15.12 -8.50 -22.88
CA GLY A 138 15.19 -9.18 -24.15
C GLY A 138 15.88 -10.55 -24.07
N LEU A 139 15.86 -11.17 -22.87
CA LEU A 139 16.47 -12.47 -22.66
C LEU A 139 15.48 -13.56 -23.09
N GLU A 140 15.97 -14.52 -23.86
CA GLU A 140 15.19 -15.72 -24.19
C GLU A 140 15.15 -16.66 -22.97
N ARG A 141 13.98 -17.19 -22.67
CA ARG A 141 13.83 -18.29 -21.73
C ARG A 141 14.42 -19.54 -22.34
N ARG A 142 15.54 -19.96 -21.82
CA ARG A 142 16.14 -21.24 -22.15
C ARG A 142 15.78 -22.26 -21.06
N ASP A 143 15.42 -23.45 -21.49
CA ASP A 143 15.27 -24.59 -20.57
C ASP A 143 16.65 -24.95 -20.03
N ILE A 144 16.82 -24.81 -18.72
CA ILE A 144 18.07 -25.09 -18.02
C ILE A 144 18.02 -26.54 -17.54
N SER A 145 19.05 -27.32 -17.88
CA SER A 145 19.19 -28.68 -17.40
C SER A 145 19.59 -28.68 -15.91
N VAL A 146 19.26 -29.77 -15.22
CA VAL A 146 19.63 -29.95 -13.79
C VAL A 146 21.15 -29.85 -13.59
N GLN A 147 21.92 -30.34 -14.56
CA GLN A 147 23.39 -30.28 -14.52
C GLN A 147 23.95 -28.87 -14.65
N GLU A 148 23.32 -28.01 -15.49
CA GLU A 148 23.69 -26.60 -15.61
C GLU A 148 23.37 -25.86 -14.30
N LEU A 149 22.22 -26.15 -13.68
CA LEU A 149 21.83 -25.58 -12.40
C LEU A 149 22.83 -25.99 -11.29
N GLU A 150 23.22 -27.27 -11.24
CA GLU A 150 24.21 -27.77 -10.29
C GLU A 150 25.55 -27.07 -10.46
N THR A 151 26.00 -26.89 -11.70
CA THR A 151 27.26 -26.21 -12.01
C THR A 151 27.27 -24.76 -11.50
N VAL A 152 26.19 -24.03 -11.80
CA VAL A 152 26.05 -22.63 -11.37
C VAL A 152 25.95 -22.55 -9.82
N THR A 153 25.19 -23.43 -9.21
CA THR A 153 25.04 -23.46 -7.75
C THR A 153 26.37 -23.77 -7.06
N ARG A 154 27.14 -24.73 -7.58
CA ARG A 154 28.48 -25.05 -7.08
C ARG A 154 29.44 -23.88 -7.19
N TYR A 155 29.45 -23.21 -8.34
CA TYR A 155 30.28 -22.02 -8.55
C TYR A 155 30.01 -20.92 -7.52
N PHE A 156 28.74 -20.59 -7.26
CA PHE A 156 28.39 -19.57 -6.26
C PHE A 156 28.65 -20.03 -4.83
N ALA A 157 28.50 -21.32 -4.51
CA ALA A 157 28.82 -21.87 -3.21
C ALA A 157 30.35 -21.81 -2.93
N GLU A 158 31.20 -22.11 -3.91
CA GLU A 158 32.64 -22.00 -3.80
C GLU A 158 33.09 -20.55 -3.62
N GLN A 159 32.52 -19.62 -4.38
CA GLN A 159 32.80 -18.17 -4.22
C GLN A 159 32.34 -17.62 -2.87
N GLY A 160 31.14 -18.04 -2.38
CA GLY A 160 30.62 -17.61 -1.09
C GLY A 160 31.39 -18.19 0.12
N SER A 161 32.06 -19.34 -0.05
CA SER A 161 32.88 -19.96 0.99
C SER A 161 34.31 -19.39 1.05
N SER A 162 34.75 -18.68 0.01
CA SER A 162 36.09 -18.08 -0.09
C SER A 162 36.13 -16.59 0.31
N ALA A 163 34.97 -16.00 0.65
CA ALA A 163 34.82 -14.60 1.11
C ALA A 163 34.70 -14.53 2.62
#